data_b5f330626ec3f27a03c9bad9b38e915b
#
_entry.id   b5f330626ec3f27a03c9bad9b38e915b
#
_cell.length_a   1.000
_cell.length_b   1.000
_cell.length_c   1.000
_cell.angle_alpha   90.00
_cell.angle_beta   90.00
_cell.angle_gamma   90.00
#
_symmetry.space_group_name_H-M   'P 1'
#
loop_
_entity.id
_entity.type
_entity.pdbx_description
1 polymer ?
#
loop_
_entity_poly.entity_id
_entity_poly.type
_entity_poly.pdbx_seq_one_letter_code
_entity_poly.pdbx_strand_id
1 'polypeptide(L)'
;AMIMIRATPIMEVLTGFMIAGFIYFSGFMISSGEMGINNFFSFLTAMMLAYQPIRSLATINMTFYQGATGAERVFKVLDKEPDIKGNENYPNLKIDTGSIEFENVSFVYPETEVAAVKNINISVKGGTTAALVGHSGAGKSTIINLIPRFYDPKEGSIQIDKQKINQISLTSLRKNISLVSQ
;
A
#
# COMPACT_ATOMS: atom_id res chain seq x y z
N ALA A 1 13.83 0.92 16.86
CA ALA A 1 15.15 0.33 16.56
C ALA A 1 16.12 0.43 17.77
N MET A 2 16.30 1.57 18.42
CA MET A 2 17.26 1.73 19.54
C MET A 2 16.98 0.86 20.77
N ILE A 3 15.74 0.65 21.15
CA ILE A 3 15.35 -0.16 22.33
C ILE A 3 15.76 -1.62 22.14
N MET A 4 15.71 -2.13 20.94
CA MET A 4 16.02 -3.53 20.62
C MET A 4 17.52 -3.85 20.64
N ILE A 5 18.34 -2.92 20.13
CA ILE A 5 19.81 -3.10 20.14
C ILE A 5 20.31 -3.24 21.57
N ARG A 6 19.61 -2.66 22.55
CA ARG A 6 19.97 -2.71 23.97
C ARG A 6 19.36 -3.91 24.72
N ALA A 7 18.26 -4.47 24.24
CA ALA A 7 17.59 -5.57 24.93
C ALA A 7 18.41 -6.88 24.90
N THR A 8 19.03 -7.20 23.77
CA THR A 8 19.84 -8.42 23.64
C THR A 8 21.03 -8.46 24.59
N PRO A 9 21.92 -7.44 24.66
CA PRO A 9 23.04 -7.46 25.61
C PRO A 9 22.60 -7.45 27.08
N ILE A 10 21.47 -6.78 27.41
CA ILE A 10 20.94 -6.80 28.79
C ILE A 10 20.49 -8.22 29.16
N MET A 11 19.78 -8.90 28.27
CA MET A 11 19.36 -10.29 28.51
C MET A 11 20.55 -11.24 28.64
N GLU A 12 21.60 -11.06 27.84
CA GLU A 12 22.83 -11.87 27.94
C GLU A 12 23.56 -11.67 29.27
N VAL A 13 23.66 -10.43 29.73
CA VAL A 13 24.26 -10.11 31.04
C VAL A 13 23.44 -10.70 32.18
N LEU A 14 22.11 -10.55 32.17
CA LEU A 14 21.24 -11.13 33.18
C LEU A 14 21.33 -12.67 33.21
N THR A 15 21.38 -13.31 32.03
CA THR A 15 21.55 -14.74 31.91
C THR A 15 22.92 -15.19 32.48
N GLY A 16 23.98 -14.43 32.20
CA GLY A 16 25.30 -14.67 32.75
C GLY A 16 25.30 -14.63 34.30
N PHE A 17 24.67 -13.62 34.89
CA PHE A 17 24.52 -13.53 36.35
C PHE A 17 23.70 -14.69 36.91
N MET A 18 22.63 -15.09 36.26
CA MET A 18 21.80 -16.22 36.68
C MET A 18 22.59 -17.54 36.67
N ILE A 19 23.38 -17.80 35.61
CA ILE A 19 24.22 -18.99 35.50
C ILE A 19 25.32 -18.98 36.59
N ALA A 20 25.98 -17.83 36.78
CA ALA A 20 27.03 -17.70 37.80
C ALA A 20 26.48 -17.93 39.22
N GLY A 21 25.32 -17.34 39.51
CA GLY A 21 24.63 -17.55 40.81
C GLY A 21 24.23 -19.00 41.00
N PHE A 22 23.74 -19.67 39.96
CA PHE A 22 23.39 -21.08 40.02
C PHE A 22 24.61 -21.98 40.28
N ILE A 23 25.73 -21.74 39.59
CA ILE A 23 26.97 -22.50 39.80
C ILE A 23 27.47 -22.35 41.24
N TYR A 24 27.47 -21.11 41.74
CA TYR A 24 27.88 -20.80 43.12
C TYR A 24 26.99 -21.52 44.14
N PHE A 25 25.68 -21.41 44.02
CA PHE A 25 24.72 -22.03 44.90
C PHE A 25 24.78 -23.58 44.88
N SER A 26 24.86 -24.14 43.66
CA SER A 26 24.99 -25.58 43.46
C SER A 26 26.31 -26.14 44.03
N GLY A 27 27.42 -25.41 43.90
CA GLY A 27 28.70 -25.74 44.50
C GLY A 27 28.59 -25.85 46.04
N PHE A 28 27.87 -24.94 46.65
CA PHE A 28 27.59 -24.99 48.09
C PHE A 28 26.76 -26.23 48.49
N MET A 29 25.68 -26.54 47.75
CA MET A 29 24.83 -27.70 48.02
C MET A 29 25.55 -29.04 47.75
N ILE A 30 26.45 -29.08 46.79
CA ILE A 30 27.29 -30.31 46.58
C ILE A 30 28.27 -30.49 47.73
N SER A 31 28.86 -29.40 48.22
CA SER A 31 29.81 -29.43 49.32
C SER A 31 29.14 -29.85 50.65
N SER A 32 27.86 -29.48 50.85
CA SER A 32 27.06 -29.90 52.00
C SER A 32 26.49 -31.32 51.90
N GLY A 33 26.65 -31.97 50.76
CA GLY A 33 26.14 -33.34 50.51
C GLY A 33 24.62 -33.38 50.18
N GLU A 34 23.96 -32.24 50.05
CA GLU A 34 22.53 -32.15 49.77
C GLU A 34 22.19 -32.37 48.29
N MET A 35 23.19 -32.22 47.39
CA MET A 35 22.98 -32.37 45.96
C MET A 35 24.05 -33.25 45.30
N GLY A 36 23.60 -34.24 44.55
CA GLY A 36 24.49 -35.06 43.76
C GLY A 36 25.02 -34.35 42.47
N ILE A 37 26.26 -34.63 42.08
CA ILE A 37 26.89 -34.01 40.91
C ILE A 37 26.10 -34.30 39.60
N ASN A 38 25.45 -35.45 39.50
CA ASN A 38 24.60 -35.82 38.36
C ASN A 38 23.37 -34.87 38.23
N ASN A 39 22.78 -34.49 39.34
CA ASN A 39 21.62 -33.57 39.37
C ASN A 39 22.04 -32.18 38.95
N PHE A 40 23.24 -31.73 39.30
CA PHE A 40 23.82 -30.48 38.84
C PHE A 40 23.93 -30.42 37.30
N PHE A 41 24.55 -31.43 36.68
CA PHE A 41 24.69 -31.47 35.23
C PHE A 41 23.34 -31.61 34.51
N SER A 42 22.42 -32.39 35.05
CA SER A 42 21.06 -32.53 34.49
C SER A 42 20.29 -31.19 34.50
N PHE A 43 20.38 -30.47 35.60
CA PHE A 43 19.74 -29.16 35.72
C PHE A 43 20.39 -28.11 34.80
N LEU A 44 21.73 -28.09 34.74
CA LEU A 44 22.48 -27.18 33.86
C LEU A 44 22.10 -27.41 32.38
N THR A 45 22.03 -28.68 31.99
CA THR A 45 21.60 -29.05 30.62
C THR A 45 20.16 -28.61 30.33
N ALA A 46 19.25 -28.85 31.27
CA ALA A 46 17.85 -28.43 31.14
C ALA A 46 17.73 -26.90 31.02
N MET A 47 18.51 -26.15 31.82
CA MET A 47 18.53 -24.69 31.78
C MET A 47 19.07 -24.16 30.44
N MET A 48 20.13 -24.78 29.89
CA MET A 48 20.67 -24.42 28.57
C MET A 48 19.66 -24.71 27.45
N LEU A 49 18.95 -25.84 27.51
CA LEU A 49 17.91 -26.18 26.53
C LEU A 49 16.68 -25.24 26.63
N ALA A 50 16.34 -24.79 27.84
CA ALA A 50 15.22 -23.85 28.03
C ALA A 50 15.55 -22.40 27.56
N TYR A 51 16.82 -22.04 27.48
CA TYR A 51 17.24 -20.70 27.09
C TYR A 51 16.75 -20.30 25.69
N GLN A 52 16.89 -21.23 24.73
CA GLN A 52 16.51 -20.98 23.33
C GLN A 52 15.01 -20.64 23.15
N PRO A 53 14.08 -21.45 23.67
CA PRO A 53 12.65 -21.14 23.59
C PRO A 53 12.27 -19.85 24.33
N ILE A 54 12.89 -19.54 25.47
CA ILE A 54 12.65 -18.28 26.20
C ILE A 54 13.06 -17.08 25.34
N ARG A 55 14.23 -17.14 24.71
CA ARG A 55 14.70 -16.11 23.79
C ARG A 55 13.77 -15.95 22.59
N SER A 56 13.27 -17.04 22.02
CA SER A 56 12.33 -17.03 20.91
C SER A 56 11.00 -16.36 21.30
N LEU A 57 10.47 -16.63 22.51
CA LEU A 57 9.29 -15.97 23.02
C LEU A 57 9.46 -14.45 23.16
N ALA A 58 10.64 -14.01 23.60
CA ALA A 58 10.92 -12.58 23.71
C ALA A 58 10.94 -11.86 22.33
N THR A 59 11.29 -12.57 21.27
CA THR A 59 11.36 -12.01 19.90
C THR A 59 10.04 -12.15 19.12
N ILE A 60 9.16 -13.09 19.48
CA ILE A 60 7.92 -13.38 18.74
C ILE A 60 6.98 -12.18 18.69
N ASN A 61 6.88 -11.45 19.79
CA ASN A 61 6.05 -10.25 19.89
C ASN A 61 6.43 -9.22 18.81
N MET A 62 7.70 -9.01 18.61
CA MET A 62 8.21 -8.08 17.62
C MET A 62 7.98 -8.54 16.19
N THR A 63 8.21 -9.81 15.89
CA THR A 63 7.92 -10.39 14.58
C THR A 63 6.44 -10.24 14.26
N PHE A 64 5.58 -10.42 15.26
CA PHE A 64 4.14 -10.20 15.14
C PHE A 64 3.80 -8.75 14.80
N TYR A 65 4.37 -7.77 15.50
CA TYR A 65 4.13 -6.36 15.19
C TYR A 65 4.65 -5.95 13.81
N GLN A 66 5.78 -6.48 13.37
CA GLN A 66 6.29 -6.23 12.01
C GLN A 66 5.35 -6.82 10.96
N GLY A 67 4.88 -8.05 11.17
CA GLY A 67 3.90 -8.69 10.30
C GLY A 67 2.57 -7.94 10.26
N ALA A 68 2.05 -7.53 11.41
CA ALA A 68 0.81 -6.76 11.51
C ALA A 68 0.91 -5.40 10.78
N THR A 69 2.03 -4.68 10.94
CA THR A 69 2.26 -3.40 10.24
C THR A 69 2.36 -3.59 8.72
N GLY A 70 3.00 -4.69 8.28
CA GLY A 70 3.05 -5.05 6.87
C GLY A 70 1.66 -5.37 6.32
N ALA A 71 0.89 -6.18 7.03
CA ALA A 71 -0.48 -6.53 6.67
C ALA A 71 -1.40 -5.30 6.59
N GLU A 72 -1.31 -4.38 7.55
CA GLU A 72 -2.09 -3.13 7.54
C GLU A 72 -1.85 -2.31 6.26
N ARG A 73 -0.60 -2.23 5.79
CA ARG A 73 -0.28 -1.52 4.55
C ARG A 73 -0.89 -2.21 3.33
N VAL A 74 -0.86 -3.53 3.29
CA VAL A 74 -1.47 -4.31 2.20
C VAL A 74 -2.98 -4.13 2.19
N PHE A 75 -3.63 -4.26 3.35
CA PHE A 75 -5.08 -4.07 3.46
C PHE A 75 -5.51 -2.64 3.11
N LYS A 76 -4.75 -1.61 3.49
CA LYS A 76 -5.04 -0.22 3.07
C LYS A 76 -5.07 -0.06 1.54
N VAL A 77 -4.26 -0.83 0.81
CA VAL A 77 -4.29 -0.80 -0.66
C VAL A 77 -5.45 -1.62 -1.22
N LEU A 78 -5.70 -2.81 -0.63
CA LEU A 78 -6.80 -3.68 -1.06
C LEU A 78 -8.18 -3.08 -0.78
N ASP A 79 -8.33 -2.41 0.36
CA ASP A 79 -9.59 -1.82 0.79
C ASP A 79 -9.80 -0.41 0.20
N LYS A 80 -8.82 0.10 -0.56
CA LYS A 80 -8.97 1.41 -1.21
C LYS A 80 -10.02 1.32 -2.31
N GLU A 81 -11.15 1.97 -2.08
CA GLU A 81 -12.17 2.10 -3.09
C GLU A 81 -11.71 3.03 -4.23
N PRO A 82 -11.95 2.67 -5.49
CA PRO A 82 -11.68 3.56 -6.62
C PRO A 82 -12.53 4.83 -6.53
N ASP A 83 -11.93 5.97 -6.78
CA ASP A 83 -12.65 7.27 -6.82
C ASP A 83 -13.70 7.28 -7.95
N ILE A 84 -13.40 6.61 -9.07
CA ILE A 84 -14.31 6.44 -10.19
C ILE A 84 -14.89 5.03 -10.17
N LYS A 85 -16.16 4.93 -9.77
CA LYS A 85 -16.89 3.66 -9.80
C LYS A 85 -17.58 3.49 -11.16
N GLY A 86 -17.27 2.40 -11.84
CA GLY A 86 -18.03 1.98 -13.02
C GLY A 86 -19.41 1.47 -12.62
N ASN A 87 -20.42 1.76 -13.42
CA ASN A 87 -21.72 1.10 -13.29
C ASN A 87 -21.88 0.08 -14.43
N GLU A 88 -21.91 -1.20 -14.07
CA GLU A 88 -22.04 -2.29 -15.03
C GLU A 88 -23.38 -2.32 -15.75
N ASN A 89 -24.41 -1.67 -15.18
CA ASN A 89 -25.73 -1.53 -15.79
C ASN A 89 -25.76 -0.47 -16.89
N TYR A 90 -24.69 0.32 -17.06
CA TYR A 90 -24.63 1.31 -18.13
C TYR A 90 -24.39 0.62 -19.50
N PRO A 91 -24.92 1.20 -20.58
CA PRO A 91 -24.74 0.66 -21.92
C PRO A 91 -23.24 0.65 -22.32
N ASN A 92 -22.90 -0.26 -23.19
CA ASN A 92 -21.58 -0.26 -23.81
C ASN A 92 -21.42 0.90 -24.78
N LEU A 93 -20.22 1.45 -24.85
CA LEU A 93 -19.87 2.46 -25.84
C LEU A 93 -20.03 1.88 -27.25
N LYS A 94 -20.77 2.57 -28.07
CA LYS A 94 -20.92 2.26 -29.51
C LYS A 94 -20.15 3.31 -30.29
N ILE A 95 -19.08 2.89 -30.94
CA ILE A 95 -18.27 3.76 -31.78
C ILE A 95 -18.78 3.70 -33.21
N ASP A 96 -19.10 4.87 -33.75
CA ASP A 96 -19.49 5.09 -35.14
C ASP A 96 -18.35 5.80 -35.89
N THR A 97 -18.06 7.02 -35.55
CA THR A 97 -17.00 7.82 -36.16
C THR A 97 -15.78 8.01 -35.26
N GLY A 98 -15.95 7.90 -33.97
CA GLY A 98 -14.95 8.18 -32.95
C GLY A 98 -14.76 9.70 -32.72
N SER A 99 -15.82 10.49 -32.88
CA SER A 99 -15.77 11.92 -32.56
C SER A 99 -15.73 12.14 -31.04
N ILE A 100 -14.98 13.17 -30.60
CA ILE A 100 -14.85 13.50 -29.19
C ILE A 100 -15.25 14.97 -28.98
N GLU A 101 -16.11 15.20 -28.01
CA GLU A 101 -16.61 16.54 -27.69
C GLU A 101 -16.47 16.82 -26.19
N PHE A 102 -15.91 17.99 -25.88
CA PHE A 102 -15.86 18.60 -24.54
C PHE A 102 -16.79 19.82 -24.54
N GLU A 103 -17.74 19.84 -23.62
CA GLU A 103 -18.71 20.93 -23.46
C GLU A 103 -18.56 21.55 -22.08
N ASN A 104 -18.06 22.79 -22.02
CA ASN A 104 -17.88 23.60 -20.81
C ASN A 104 -17.17 22.85 -19.67
N VAL A 105 -16.15 22.06 -20.02
CA VAL A 105 -15.46 21.18 -19.09
C VAL A 105 -14.51 21.97 -18.20
N SER A 106 -14.71 21.84 -16.89
CA SER A 106 -13.79 22.35 -15.85
C SER A 106 -13.38 21.20 -14.95
N PHE A 107 -12.07 21.14 -14.61
CA PHE A 107 -11.54 20.10 -13.75
C PHE A 107 -10.50 20.64 -12.78
N VAL A 108 -10.55 20.13 -11.54
CA VAL A 108 -9.61 20.42 -10.45
C VAL A 108 -9.13 19.07 -9.90
N TYR A 109 -7.83 18.87 -9.74
CA TYR A 109 -7.31 17.68 -9.08
C TYR A 109 -7.66 17.68 -7.59
N PRO A 110 -7.96 16.52 -6.98
CA PRO A 110 -8.36 16.43 -5.56
C PRO A 110 -7.38 17.07 -4.58
N GLU A 111 -6.10 17.10 -4.92
CA GLU A 111 -5.01 17.60 -4.06
C GLU A 111 -4.72 19.11 -4.27
N THR A 112 -5.45 19.78 -5.16
CA THR A 112 -5.22 21.18 -5.50
C THR A 112 -6.50 21.98 -5.48
N GLU A 113 -6.40 23.30 -5.22
CA GLU A 113 -7.54 24.22 -5.33
C GLU A 113 -7.56 24.92 -6.69
N VAL A 114 -6.50 24.80 -7.48
CA VAL A 114 -6.36 25.45 -8.78
C VAL A 114 -6.92 24.58 -9.89
N ALA A 115 -7.78 25.15 -10.71
CA ALA A 115 -8.34 24.44 -11.86
C ALA A 115 -7.23 24.10 -12.87
N ALA A 116 -7.07 22.81 -13.17
CA ALA A 116 -6.15 22.33 -14.18
C ALA A 116 -6.64 22.64 -15.60
N VAL A 117 -7.96 22.64 -15.80
CA VAL A 117 -8.65 23.14 -17.01
C VAL A 117 -9.93 23.84 -16.58
N LYS A 118 -10.30 24.92 -17.30
CA LYS A 118 -11.47 25.73 -16.99
C LYS A 118 -12.25 26.06 -18.26
N ASN A 119 -13.52 25.72 -18.25
CA ASN A 119 -14.49 26.03 -19.30
C ASN A 119 -14.01 25.67 -20.72
N ILE A 120 -13.48 24.44 -20.87
CA ILE A 120 -12.94 23.95 -22.13
C ILE A 120 -14.06 23.47 -23.04
N ASN A 121 -14.03 23.94 -24.27
CA ASN A 121 -14.89 23.51 -25.36
C ASN A 121 -14.01 23.03 -26.52
N ILE A 122 -14.03 21.74 -26.82
CA ILE A 122 -13.23 21.11 -27.87
C ILE A 122 -14.12 20.16 -28.64
N SER A 123 -14.03 20.19 -29.95
CA SER A 123 -14.67 19.24 -30.84
C SER A 123 -13.62 18.65 -31.80
N VAL A 124 -13.44 17.34 -31.72
CA VAL A 124 -12.55 16.57 -32.59
C VAL A 124 -13.39 15.64 -33.45
N LYS A 125 -13.31 15.78 -34.74
CA LYS A 125 -14.05 14.90 -35.68
C LYS A 125 -13.44 13.51 -35.70
N GLY A 126 -14.27 12.50 -35.84
CA GLY A 126 -13.83 11.13 -36.00
C GLY A 126 -12.89 10.94 -37.21
N GLY A 127 -11.96 10.02 -37.08
CA GLY A 127 -10.96 9.73 -38.13
C GLY A 127 -9.91 10.80 -38.35
N THR A 128 -9.85 11.86 -37.49
CA THR A 128 -8.85 12.93 -37.61
C THR A 128 -7.81 12.85 -36.53
N THR A 129 -6.64 13.44 -36.77
CA THR A 129 -5.59 13.62 -35.75
C THR A 129 -5.66 15.04 -35.20
N ALA A 130 -5.74 15.16 -33.89
CA ALA A 130 -5.71 16.44 -33.19
C ALA A 130 -4.44 16.55 -32.33
N ALA A 131 -3.80 17.73 -32.35
CA ALA A 131 -2.64 18.02 -31.52
C ALA A 131 -2.97 19.06 -30.45
N LEU A 132 -2.71 18.76 -29.19
CA LEU A 132 -2.79 19.70 -28.08
C LEU A 132 -1.44 20.36 -27.89
N VAL A 133 -1.36 21.67 -28.18
CA VAL A 133 -0.14 22.46 -28.06
C VAL A 133 -0.26 23.51 -26.98
N GLY A 134 0.82 23.85 -26.31
CA GLY A 134 0.86 24.82 -25.21
C GLY A 134 2.05 24.64 -24.30
N HIS A 135 2.30 25.61 -23.42
CA HIS A 135 3.37 25.56 -22.44
C HIS A 135 3.18 24.43 -21.40
N SER A 136 4.23 24.13 -20.62
CA SER A 136 4.11 23.18 -19.51
C SER A 136 3.06 23.67 -18.50
N GLY A 137 2.22 22.75 -17.98
CA GLY A 137 1.15 23.10 -17.05
C GLY A 137 -0.14 23.64 -17.73
N ALA A 138 -0.22 23.74 -19.06
CA ALA A 138 -1.44 24.22 -19.76
C ALA A 138 -2.63 23.22 -19.77
N GLY A 139 -2.59 22.13 -19.00
CA GLY A 139 -3.69 21.16 -18.89
C GLY A 139 -3.78 20.12 -20.01
N LYS A 140 -2.79 20.03 -20.91
CA LYS A 140 -2.79 19.06 -22.03
C LYS A 140 -2.96 17.61 -21.57
N SER A 141 -2.14 17.16 -20.63
CA SER A 141 -2.22 15.81 -20.07
C SER A 141 -3.53 15.58 -19.31
N THR A 142 -4.07 16.61 -18.66
CA THR A 142 -5.36 16.58 -17.99
C THR A 142 -6.50 16.29 -18.97
N ILE A 143 -6.52 17.00 -20.11
CA ILE A 143 -7.53 16.79 -21.17
C ILE A 143 -7.46 15.35 -21.68
N ILE A 144 -6.26 14.82 -21.93
CA ILE A 144 -6.05 13.45 -22.39
C ILE A 144 -6.53 12.44 -21.34
N ASN A 145 -6.24 12.67 -20.05
CA ASN A 145 -6.62 11.78 -18.95
C ASN A 145 -8.15 11.78 -18.62
N LEU A 146 -8.84 12.84 -19.01
CA LEU A 146 -10.30 12.91 -18.86
C LEU A 146 -11.04 12.03 -19.87
N ILE A 147 -10.47 11.77 -21.06
CA ILE A 147 -11.13 10.96 -22.09
C ILE A 147 -11.36 9.50 -21.64
N PRO A 148 -10.35 8.76 -21.09
CA PRO A 148 -10.56 7.42 -20.56
C PRO A 148 -11.23 7.40 -19.18
N ARG A 149 -11.72 8.58 -18.74
CA ARG A 149 -12.39 8.77 -17.45
C ARG A 149 -11.52 8.27 -16.28
N PHE A 150 -10.26 8.75 -16.22
CA PHE A 150 -9.43 8.58 -15.01
C PHE A 150 -9.89 9.54 -13.91
N TYR A 151 -10.54 10.62 -14.30
CA TYR A 151 -11.17 11.60 -13.44
C TYR A 151 -12.52 12.00 -14.05
N ASP A 152 -13.47 12.38 -13.21
CA ASP A 152 -14.71 13.01 -13.65
C ASP A 152 -14.55 14.54 -13.63
N PRO A 153 -15.04 15.27 -14.63
CA PRO A 153 -15.04 16.73 -14.62
C PRO A 153 -15.91 17.26 -13.50
N LYS A 154 -15.52 18.41 -12.93
CA LYS A 154 -16.32 19.10 -11.91
C LYS A 154 -17.56 19.75 -12.55
N GLU A 155 -17.39 20.25 -13.76
CA GLU A 155 -18.45 20.89 -14.54
C GLU A 155 -18.32 20.49 -16.00
N GLY A 156 -19.42 20.54 -16.74
CA GLY A 156 -19.48 20.22 -18.14
C GLY A 156 -19.67 18.73 -18.44
N SER A 157 -19.53 18.37 -19.68
CA SER A 157 -19.65 16.98 -20.14
C SER A 157 -18.64 16.64 -21.24
N ILE A 158 -18.25 15.35 -21.26
CA ILE A 158 -17.40 14.79 -22.31
C ILE A 158 -18.20 13.70 -23.01
N GLN A 159 -18.18 13.73 -24.34
CA GLN A 159 -18.94 12.81 -25.16
C GLN A 159 -18.04 12.15 -26.21
N ILE A 160 -18.33 10.90 -26.53
CA ILE A 160 -17.77 10.16 -27.67
C ILE A 160 -18.96 9.72 -28.55
N ASP A 161 -18.98 10.15 -29.81
CA ASP A 161 -20.08 9.93 -30.73
C ASP A 161 -21.45 10.25 -30.09
N LYS A 162 -21.56 11.45 -29.47
CA LYS A 162 -22.75 11.97 -28.75
C LYS A 162 -23.18 11.16 -27.53
N GLN A 163 -22.35 10.20 -27.08
CA GLN A 163 -22.60 9.41 -25.88
C GLN A 163 -21.76 9.96 -24.72
N LYS A 164 -22.40 10.37 -23.62
CA LYS A 164 -21.72 10.91 -22.44
C LYS A 164 -20.89 9.80 -21.75
N ILE A 165 -19.61 10.02 -21.56
CA ILE A 165 -18.68 9.01 -20.99
C ILE A 165 -19.03 8.62 -19.55
N ASN A 166 -19.72 9.47 -18.79
CA ASN A 166 -20.18 9.16 -17.43
C ASN A 166 -21.45 8.30 -17.38
N GLN A 167 -22.11 8.08 -18.53
CA GLN A 167 -23.30 7.24 -18.67
C GLN A 167 -23.04 5.96 -19.47
N ILE A 168 -21.79 5.60 -19.65
CA ILE A 168 -21.32 4.42 -20.37
C ILE A 168 -20.58 3.49 -19.41
N SER A 169 -20.64 2.18 -19.68
CA SER A 169 -19.82 1.19 -18.96
C SER A 169 -18.34 1.57 -19.06
N LEU A 170 -17.71 1.77 -17.90
CA LEU A 170 -16.30 2.16 -17.79
C LEU A 170 -15.38 1.13 -18.47
N THR A 171 -15.69 -0.15 -18.32
CA THR A 171 -14.97 -1.25 -18.96
C THR A 171 -15.06 -1.16 -20.49
N SER A 172 -16.25 -0.87 -21.02
CA SER A 172 -16.44 -0.70 -22.46
C SER A 172 -15.75 0.56 -22.98
N LEU A 173 -15.81 1.68 -22.24
CA LEU A 173 -15.12 2.92 -22.58
C LEU A 173 -13.61 2.67 -22.74
N ARG A 174 -12.98 2.12 -21.71
CA ARG A 174 -11.52 1.90 -21.68
C ARG A 174 -11.04 0.83 -22.65
N LYS A 175 -11.87 -0.15 -22.98
CA LYS A 175 -11.55 -1.16 -24.01
C LYS A 175 -11.39 -0.57 -25.42
N ASN A 176 -12.07 0.54 -25.69
CA ASN A 176 -12.05 1.23 -26.98
C ASN A 176 -11.04 2.37 -27.05
N ILE A 177 -10.27 2.62 -26.01
CA ILE A 177 -9.28 3.69 -25.93
C ILE A 177 -7.91 3.10 -25.63
N SER A 178 -6.91 3.45 -26.43
CA SER A 178 -5.52 3.15 -26.12
C SER A 178 -4.78 4.42 -25.77
N LEU A 179 -4.10 4.46 -24.62
CA LEU A 179 -3.32 5.59 -24.15
C LEU A 179 -1.83 5.19 -24.08
N VAL A 180 -0.98 6.00 -24.71
CA VAL A 180 0.48 5.88 -24.57
C VAL A 180 0.94 7.06 -23.75
N SER A 181 1.43 6.80 -22.53
CA SER A 181 2.04 7.82 -21.68
C SER A 181 3.53 7.96 -21.99
N GLN A 182 4.04 9.17 -21.88
CA GLN A 182 5.47 9.46 -21.93
C GLN A 182 6.15 9.14 -20.61
#